data_ff3835652a9989f77e049a6960747810
#
_entry.id   ff3835652a9989f77e049a6960747810
#
_cell.length_a   1.000
_cell.length_b   1.000
_cell.length_c   1.000
_cell.angle_alpha   90.00
_cell.angle_beta   90.00
_cell.angle_gamma   90.00
#
_symmetry.space_group_name_H-M   'P 1'
#
loop_
_entity.id
_entity.type
_entity.pdbx_description
1 polymer ?
#
loop_
_entity_poly.entity_id
_entity_poly.type
_entity_poly.pdbx_seq_one_letter_code
_entity_poly.pdbx_strand_id
1 'polypeptide(L)'
;MGKIFYLMGKSASGKDTIYKKVKEQLPELKTIVIYTTRPIREGEQDGVEYFFVDDNRLQQLKEAGKVIELREYNTVHGIWKYFTADDGQFDREDHLIAIGTLESYVQLKKYFGDEKLIPIYIEVEDGLRLERALLRERMQREPKYEELCRRFLADAADFSVDKLSEAGITQKYFNIDMDKCIDEIVLGIREKMCYT
;
A
#
# COMPACT_ATOMS: atom_id res chain seq x y z
N MET A 1 16.11 -15.67 -4.55
CA MET A 1 14.85 -15.25 -5.20
C MET A 1 14.35 -13.97 -4.55
N GLY A 2 14.13 -12.91 -5.32
CA GLY A 2 13.71 -11.62 -4.81
C GLY A 2 12.39 -11.67 -4.04
N LYS A 3 12.26 -10.85 -3.00
CA LYS A 3 11.08 -10.73 -2.14
C LYS A 3 10.33 -9.43 -2.47
N ILE A 4 9.02 -9.42 -2.24
CA ILE A 4 8.17 -8.25 -2.34
C ILE A 4 7.71 -7.87 -0.93
N PHE A 5 8.17 -6.76 -0.41
CA PHE A 5 7.77 -6.21 0.89
C PHE A 5 6.56 -5.30 0.70
N TYR A 6 5.42 -5.69 1.27
CA TYR A 6 4.16 -5.01 1.04
C TYR A 6 3.68 -4.29 2.30
N LEU A 7 3.83 -2.96 2.30
CA LEU A 7 3.39 -2.11 3.41
C LEU A 7 1.90 -1.85 3.34
N MET A 8 1.21 -2.05 4.45
CA MET A 8 -0.20 -1.75 4.60
C MET A 8 -0.53 -1.26 6.01
N GLY A 9 -1.67 -0.61 6.15
CA GLY A 9 -2.16 -0.09 7.41
C GLY A 9 -3.30 0.88 7.20
N LYS A 10 -4.06 1.09 8.23
CA LYS A 10 -5.22 2.01 8.25
C LYS A 10 -4.80 3.46 7.92
N SER A 11 -5.72 4.30 7.52
CA SER A 11 -5.50 5.75 7.33
C SER A 11 -4.93 6.38 8.61
N ALA A 12 -4.01 7.32 8.45
CA ALA A 12 -3.29 7.98 9.55
C ALA A 12 -2.40 7.04 10.42
N SER A 13 -2.09 5.82 9.96
CA SER A 13 -1.09 4.95 10.60
C SER A 13 0.35 5.42 10.39
N GLY A 14 0.60 6.40 9.51
CA GLY A 14 1.94 6.88 9.16
C GLY A 14 2.63 6.05 8.07
N LYS A 15 1.93 5.08 7.45
CA LYS A 15 2.51 4.15 6.46
C LYS A 15 3.22 4.84 5.30
N ASP A 16 2.69 5.98 4.80
CA ASP A 16 3.28 6.71 3.68
C ASP A 16 4.64 7.33 4.05
N THR A 17 4.75 7.87 5.28
CA THR A 17 6.00 8.41 5.82
C THR A 17 7.01 7.29 6.08
N ILE A 18 6.56 6.20 6.69
CA ILE A 18 7.39 5.02 6.96
C ILE A 18 7.91 4.43 5.64
N TYR A 19 7.03 4.28 4.64
CA TYR A 19 7.41 3.79 3.31
C TYR A 19 8.56 4.61 2.69
N LYS A 20 8.45 5.95 2.72
CA LYS A 20 9.50 6.85 2.22
C LYS A 20 10.81 6.66 2.96
N LYS A 21 10.76 6.65 4.29
CA LYS A 21 11.97 6.50 5.14
C LYS A 21 12.61 5.12 5.01
N VAL A 22 11.82 4.06 4.86
CA VAL A 22 12.34 2.70 4.58
C VAL A 22 13.08 2.67 3.25
N LYS A 23 12.54 3.29 2.19
CA LYS A 23 13.22 3.41 0.89
C LYS A 23 14.52 4.22 0.96
N GLU A 24 14.56 5.27 1.77
CA GLU A 24 15.78 6.06 2.00
C GLU A 24 16.88 5.21 2.66
N GLN A 25 16.51 4.31 3.59
CA GLN A 25 17.44 3.44 4.30
C GLN A 25 17.81 2.15 3.55
N LEU A 26 16.97 1.74 2.59
CA LEU A 26 17.12 0.53 1.75
C LEU A 26 16.97 0.90 0.27
N PRO A 27 17.93 1.66 -0.31
CA PRO A 27 17.85 2.13 -1.69
C PRO A 27 17.92 0.99 -2.72
N GLU A 28 18.37 -0.20 -2.33
CA GLU A 28 18.36 -1.42 -3.14
C GLU A 28 16.95 -1.97 -3.43
N LEU A 29 15.94 -1.57 -2.66
CA LEU A 29 14.56 -1.98 -2.90
C LEU A 29 13.97 -1.19 -4.09
N LYS A 30 13.61 -1.90 -5.16
CA LYS A 30 12.89 -1.30 -6.29
C LYS A 30 11.41 -1.10 -5.94
N THR A 31 10.84 0.00 -6.38
CA THR A 31 9.42 0.32 -6.16
C THR A 31 8.54 -0.41 -7.16
N ILE A 32 7.46 -1.03 -6.68
CA ILE A 32 6.35 -1.43 -7.54
C ILE A 32 5.45 -0.21 -7.75
N VAL A 33 5.32 0.23 -9.01
CA VAL A 33 4.42 1.32 -9.40
C VAL A 33 3.12 0.70 -9.92
N ILE A 34 2.01 0.98 -9.24
CA ILE A 34 0.68 0.48 -9.64
C ILE A 34 0.02 1.44 -10.63
N TYR A 35 -0.95 0.93 -11.36
CA TYR A 35 -1.72 1.67 -12.36
C TYR A 35 -2.97 2.29 -11.79
N THR A 36 -3.41 3.42 -12.35
CA THR A 36 -4.70 4.03 -12.01
C THR A 36 -5.35 4.73 -13.21
N THR A 37 -6.69 4.68 -13.27
CA THR A 37 -7.47 5.50 -14.22
C THR A 37 -7.86 6.86 -13.64
N ARG A 38 -7.51 7.13 -12.38
CA ARG A 38 -7.69 8.44 -11.76
C ARG A 38 -6.84 9.50 -12.47
N PRO A 39 -7.35 10.70 -12.69
CA PRO A 39 -6.52 11.80 -13.18
C PRO A 39 -5.33 12.10 -12.26
N ILE A 40 -4.19 12.44 -12.86
CA ILE A 40 -3.00 12.88 -12.13
C ILE A 40 -3.32 14.15 -11.33
N ARG A 41 -2.77 14.27 -10.14
CA ARG A 41 -2.92 15.44 -9.26
C ARG A 41 -1.71 16.34 -9.34
N GLU A 42 -1.86 17.57 -8.89
CA GLU A 42 -0.75 18.52 -8.76
C GLU A 42 0.37 17.92 -7.88
N GLY A 43 1.60 17.96 -8.36
CA GLY A 43 2.79 17.40 -7.68
C GLY A 43 3.03 15.92 -7.88
N GLU A 44 2.14 15.20 -8.56
CA GLU A 44 2.37 13.79 -8.93
C GLU A 44 3.06 13.69 -10.31
N GLN A 45 3.79 12.60 -10.52
CA GLN A 45 4.47 12.30 -11.78
C GLN A 45 4.11 10.89 -12.26
N ASP A 46 3.86 10.75 -13.56
CA ASP A 46 3.60 9.45 -14.17
C ASP A 46 4.82 8.53 -14.03
N GLY A 47 4.57 7.28 -13.65
CA GLY A 47 5.63 6.30 -13.38
C GLY A 47 6.34 6.46 -12.04
N VAL A 48 5.95 7.42 -11.20
CA VAL A 48 6.50 7.63 -9.85
C VAL A 48 5.47 7.24 -8.77
N GLU A 49 4.35 7.97 -8.67
CA GLU A 49 3.27 7.62 -7.76
C GLU A 49 2.39 6.51 -8.33
N TYR A 50 2.05 6.63 -9.60
CA TYR A 50 1.24 5.69 -10.38
C TYR A 50 1.64 5.74 -11.86
N PHE A 51 1.31 4.68 -12.59
CA PHE A 51 1.11 4.77 -14.03
C PHE A 51 -0.32 5.26 -14.28
N PHE A 52 -0.45 6.50 -14.77
CA PHE A 52 -1.77 7.10 -15.06
C PHE A 52 -2.21 6.70 -16.46
N VAL A 53 -3.27 5.92 -16.56
CA VAL A 53 -3.74 5.33 -17.80
C VAL A 53 -5.24 5.53 -17.98
N ASP A 54 -5.74 5.31 -19.19
CA ASP A 54 -7.16 5.28 -19.49
C ASP A 54 -7.74 3.85 -19.42
N ASP A 55 -9.06 3.75 -19.56
CA ASP A 55 -9.75 2.45 -19.58
C ASP A 55 -9.35 1.58 -20.78
N ASN A 56 -8.93 2.18 -21.90
CA ASN A 56 -8.48 1.42 -23.08
C ASN A 56 -7.17 0.69 -22.75
N ARG A 57 -6.23 1.36 -22.07
CA ARG A 57 -4.99 0.72 -21.64
C ARG A 57 -5.22 -0.40 -20.64
N LEU A 58 -6.12 -0.20 -19.67
CA LEU A 58 -6.54 -1.26 -18.74
C LEU A 58 -7.11 -2.45 -19.50
N GLN A 59 -7.98 -2.22 -20.48
CA GLN A 59 -8.58 -3.29 -21.26
C GLN A 59 -7.53 -4.09 -22.05
N GLN A 60 -6.56 -3.42 -22.68
CA GLN A 60 -5.44 -4.07 -23.37
C GLN A 60 -4.63 -4.97 -22.43
N LEU A 61 -4.34 -4.50 -21.18
CA LEU A 61 -3.62 -5.28 -20.19
C LEU A 61 -4.42 -6.48 -19.70
N LYS A 62 -5.76 -6.34 -19.57
CA LYS A 62 -6.67 -7.45 -19.25
C LYS A 62 -6.68 -8.51 -20.36
N GLU A 63 -6.82 -8.11 -21.62
CA GLU A 63 -6.81 -9.00 -22.77
C GLU A 63 -5.49 -9.73 -22.95
N ALA A 64 -4.38 -9.07 -22.58
CA ALA A 64 -3.04 -9.67 -22.55
C ALA A 64 -2.81 -10.58 -21.32
N GLY A 65 -3.78 -10.73 -20.41
CA GLY A 65 -3.65 -11.52 -19.18
C GLY A 65 -2.63 -10.96 -18.17
N LYS A 66 -2.30 -9.67 -18.26
CA LYS A 66 -1.26 -9.04 -17.44
C LYS A 66 -1.76 -8.43 -16.14
N VAL A 67 -3.07 -8.22 -15.98
CA VAL A 67 -3.64 -7.64 -14.76
C VAL A 67 -3.64 -8.67 -13.64
N ILE A 68 -2.90 -8.41 -12.56
CA ILE A 68 -2.77 -9.28 -11.39
C ILE A 68 -3.93 -9.05 -10.42
N GLU A 69 -4.24 -7.77 -10.14
CA GLU A 69 -5.34 -7.36 -9.26
C GLU A 69 -5.96 -6.07 -9.75
N LEU A 70 -7.25 -5.88 -9.47
CA LEU A 70 -8.01 -4.69 -9.86
C LEU A 70 -9.00 -4.34 -8.76
N ARG A 71 -9.03 -3.07 -8.39
CA ARG A 71 -9.99 -2.48 -7.44
C ARG A 71 -10.67 -1.27 -8.08
N GLU A 72 -11.95 -1.13 -7.83
CA GLU A 72 -12.77 -0.04 -8.35
C GLU A 72 -13.41 0.74 -7.20
N TYR A 73 -13.33 2.05 -7.26
CA TYR A 73 -13.89 2.95 -6.26
C TYR A 73 -14.86 3.94 -6.91
N ASN A 74 -16.11 3.90 -6.47
CA ASN A 74 -17.11 4.89 -6.84
C ASN A 74 -16.81 6.22 -6.15
N THR A 75 -16.53 7.25 -6.93
CA THR A 75 -16.26 8.59 -6.44
C THR A 75 -17.23 9.60 -7.01
N VAL A 76 -17.27 10.81 -6.46
CA VAL A 76 -18.05 11.92 -7.01
C VAL A 76 -17.61 12.34 -8.44
N HIS A 77 -16.43 11.91 -8.87
CA HIS A 77 -15.87 12.17 -10.20
C HIS A 77 -15.97 10.96 -11.15
N GLY A 78 -16.72 9.92 -10.77
CA GLY A 78 -16.85 8.67 -11.51
C GLY A 78 -16.11 7.51 -10.85
N ILE A 79 -15.98 6.40 -11.59
CA ILE A 79 -15.31 5.17 -11.12
C ILE A 79 -13.82 5.32 -11.36
N TRP A 80 -13.04 5.29 -10.29
CA TRP A 80 -11.59 5.21 -10.37
C TRP A 80 -11.11 3.79 -10.12
N LYS A 81 -10.22 3.34 -11.00
CA LYS A 81 -9.63 2.00 -10.95
C LYS A 81 -8.18 2.08 -10.54
N TYR A 82 -7.77 1.13 -9.70
CA TYR A 82 -6.38 0.94 -9.29
C TYR A 82 -6.04 -0.52 -9.52
N PHE A 83 -4.91 -0.80 -10.15
CA PHE A 83 -4.55 -2.17 -10.47
C PHE A 83 -3.04 -2.36 -10.55
N THR A 84 -2.63 -3.61 -10.36
CA THR A 84 -1.24 -4.04 -10.55
C THR A 84 -1.18 -4.92 -11.80
N ALA A 85 -0.18 -4.69 -12.64
CA ALA A 85 0.02 -5.48 -13.85
C ALA A 85 1.44 -6.08 -13.91
N ASP A 86 1.55 -7.30 -14.44
CA ASP A 86 2.83 -7.92 -14.79
C ASP A 86 3.31 -7.37 -16.13
N ASP A 87 4.01 -6.26 -16.05
CA ASP A 87 4.55 -5.48 -17.18
C ASP A 87 6.08 -5.55 -17.28
N GLY A 88 6.70 -6.45 -16.49
CA GLY A 88 8.14 -6.65 -16.42
C GLY A 88 8.81 -6.00 -15.20
N GLN A 89 8.04 -5.37 -14.29
CA GLN A 89 8.60 -4.80 -13.06
C GLN A 89 8.87 -5.83 -11.94
N PHE A 90 8.52 -7.11 -12.17
CA PHE A 90 8.68 -8.20 -11.19
C PHE A 90 9.83 -9.13 -11.52
N ASP A 91 11.04 -8.60 -11.71
CA ASP A 91 12.22 -9.43 -11.89
C ASP A 91 12.39 -10.41 -10.73
N ARG A 92 12.79 -11.64 -11.05
CA ARG A 92 12.90 -12.72 -10.05
C ARG A 92 14.00 -12.49 -9.02
N GLU A 93 15.00 -11.71 -9.36
CA GLU A 93 16.17 -11.45 -8.52
C GLU A 93 16.04 -10.19 -7.68
N ASP A 94 15.19 -9.25 -8.09
CA ASP A 94 15.01 -7.99 -7.40
C ASP A 94 14.20 -8.12 -6.12
N HIS A 95 14.65 -7.41 -5.08
CA HIS A 95 13.83 -7.15 -3.92
C HIS A 95 12.98 -5.90 -4.17
N LEU A 96 11.67 -6.04 -3.99
CA LEU A 96 10.70 -5.01 -4.33
C LEU A 96 9.98 -4.51 -3.08
N ILE A 97 9.52 -3.26 -3.12
CA ILE A 97 8.67 -2.69 -2.08
C ILE A 97 7.42 -2.07 -2.68
N ALA A 98 6.29 -2.30 -2.05
CA ALA A 98 5.00 -1.73 -2.43
C ALA A 98 4.24 -1.20 -1.21
N ILE A 99 3.27 -0.33 -1.46
CA ILE A 99 2.36 0.18 -0.45
C ILE A 99 0.93 0.06 -0.97
N GLY A 100 0.00 -0.41 -0.12
CA GLY A 100 -1.41 -0.52 -0.54
C GLY A 100 -2.36 -0.94 0.56
N THR A 101 -3.46 -1.60 0.15
CA THR A 101 -4.55 -2.05 1.02
C THR A 101 -4.44 -3.54 1.34
N LEU A 102 -5.15 -4.01 2.37
CA LEU A 102 -5.22 -5.44 2.68
C LEU A 102 -5.89 -6.24 1.55
N GLU A 103 -6.91 -5.67 0.90
CA GLU A 103 -7.57 -6.28 -0.27
C GLU A 103 -6.58 -6.56 -1.41
N SER A 104 -5.77 -5.56 -1.77
CA SER A 104 -4.74 -5.73 -2.80
C SER A 104 -3.69 -6.75 -2.38
N TYR A 105 -3.24 -6.71 -1.12
CA TYR A 105 -2.32 -7.71 -0.59
C TYR A 105 -2.83 -9.14 -0.77
N VAL A 106 -4.09 -9.41 -0.42
CA VAL A 106 -4.68 -10.75 -0.54
C VAL A 106 -4.71 -11.22 -2.00
N GLN A 107 -4.99 -10.33 -2.95
CA GLN A 107 -4.98 -10.68 -4.38
C GLN A 107 -3.56 -10.93 -4.89
N LEU A 108 -2.60 -10.07 -4.53
CA LEU A 108 -1.18 -10.24 -4.87
C LEU A 108 -0.60 -11.52 -4.25
N LYS A 109 -1.02 -11.87 -3.03
CA LYS A 109 -0.61 -13.10 -2.35
C LYS A 109 -1.02 -14.36 -3.11
N LYS A 110 -2.21 -14.37 -3.71
CA LYS A 110 -2.67 -15.47 -4.57
C LYS A 110 -1.80 -15.63 -5.82
N TYR A 111 -1.28 -14.53 -6.35
CA TYR A 111 -0.43 -14.53 -7.55
C TYR A 111 1.02 -14.89 -7.25
N PHE A 112 1.64 -14.26 -6.24
CA PHE A 112 3.06 -14.42 -5.93
C PHE A 112 3.38 -15.53 -4.92
N GLY A 113 2.41 -15.94 -4.10
CA GLY A 113 2.59 -16.88 -2.99
C GLY A 113 3.18 -16.25 -1.73
N ASP A 114 3.08 -17.00 -0.63
CA ASP A 114 3.50 -16.57 0.71
C ASP A 114 5.02 -16.38 0.85
N GLU A 115 5.80 -17.13 0.08
CA GLU A 115 7.26 -17.07 0.16
C GLU A 115 7.82 -15.80 -0.49
N LYS A 116 7.17 -15.27 -1.53
CA LYS A 116 7.63 -14.10 -2.27
C LYS A 116 7.05 -12.79 -1.71
N LEU A 117 5.78 -12.77 -1.29
CA LEU A 117 5.09 -11.57 -0.82
C LEU A 117 5.08 -11.49 0.71
N ILE A 118 5.90 -10.61 1.27
CA ILE A 118 6.10 -10.44 2.71
C ILE A 118 5.26 -9.25 3.21
N PRO A 119 4.26 -9.48 4.09
CA PRO A 119 3.45 -8.40 4.63
C PRO A 119 4.18 -7.58 5.68
N ILE A 120 4.00 -6.25 5.62
CA ILE A 120 4.43 -5.31 6.65
C ILE A 120 3.17 -4.52 7.07
N TYR A 121 2.52 -4.97 8.14
CA TYR A 121 1.31 -4.33 8.64
C TYR A 121 1.65 -3.35 9.76
N ILE A 122 1.36 -2.05 9.52
CA ILE A 122 1.60 -0.96 10.45
C ILE A 122 0.32 -0.72 11.24
N GLU A 123 0.39 -0.91 12.56
CA GLU A 123 -0.71 -0.71 13.49
C GLU A 123 -0.50 0.54 14.34
N VAL A 124 -1.60 1.25 14.58
CA VAL A 124 -1.69 2.37 15.52
C VAL A 124 -3.01 2.23 16.24
N GLU A 125 -3.01 2.46 17.55
CA GLU A 125 -4.23 2.49 18.36
C GLU A 125 -5.23 3.49 17.75
N ASP A 126 -6.51 3.10 17.72
CA ASP A 126 -7.53 3.82 16.96
C ASP A 126 -7.77 5.26 17.46
N GLY A 127 -7.66 5.53 18.78
CA GLY A 127 -7.78 6.89 19.32
C GLY A 127 -6.64 7.79 18.86
N LEU A 128 -5.40 7.30 18.95
CA LEU A 128 -4.21 8.03 18.46
C LEU A 128 -4.27 8.26 16.95
N ARG A 129 -4.76 7.29 16.20
CA ARG A 129 -4.93 7.38 14.75
C ARG A 129 -5.99 8.43 14.38
N LEU A 130 -7.11 8.45 15.12
CA LEU A 130 -8.18 9.44 14.92
C LEU A 130 -7.69 10.85 15.25
N GLU A 131 -6.94 11.02 16.33
CA GLU A 131 -6.33 12.31 16.70
C GLU A 131 -5.38 12.81 15.60
N ARG A 132 -4.47 11.96 15.11
CA ARG A 132 -3.56 12.28 14.00
C ARG A 132 -4.33 12.69 12.73
N ALA A 133 -5.40 11.97 12.41
CA ALA A 133 -6.25 12.27 11.26
C ALA A 133 -6.94 13.62 11.42
N LEU A 134 -7.51 13.91 12.60
CA LEU A 134 -8.21 15.15 12.89
C LEU A 134 -7.26 16.36 12.87
N LEU A 135 -6.08 16.23 13.47
CA LEU A 135 -5.06 17.30 13.43
C LEU A 135 -4.66 17.62 11.99
N ARG A 136 -4.39 16.60 11.17
CA ARG A 136 -4.06 16.80 9.75
C ARG A 136 -5.21 17.47 8.99
N GLU A 137 -6.46 17.05 9.24
CA GLU A 137 -7.63 17.60 8.56
C GLU A 137 -7.85 19.07 8.90
N ARG A 138 -7.64 19.47 10.16
CA ARG A 138 -7.72 20.88 10.60
C ARG A 138 -6.72 21.81 9.92
N MET A 139 -5.59 21.27 9.44
CA MET A 139 -4.56 22.04 8.71
C MET A 139 -4.88 22.22 7.23
N GLN A 140 -5.91 21.55 6.72
CA GLN A 140 -6.35 21.68 5.34
C GLN A 140 -7.07 23.03 5.13
N ARG A 141 -6.92 23.60 3.93
CA ARG A 141 -7.66 24.80 3.56
C ARG A 141 -9.18 24.60 3.60
N GLU A 142 -9.64 23.41 3.24
CA GLU A 142 -11.04 22.98 3.24
C GLU A 142 -11.15 21.62 3.95
N PRO A 143 -11.34 21.60 5.29
CA PRO A 143 -11.45 20.35 6.05
C PRO A 143 -12.68 19.53 5.63
N LYS A 144 -12.50 18.22 5.46
CA LYS A 144 -13.54 17.27 5.03
C LYS A 144 -13.78 16.21 6.12
N TYR A 145 -14.36 16.61 7.24
CA TYR A 145 -14.57 15.77 8.42
C TYR A 145 -15.46 14.55 8.14
N GLU A 146 -16.48 14.68 7.29
CA GLU A 146 -17.34 13.54 6.91
C GLU A 146 -16.52 12.45 6.20
N GLU A 147 -15.65 12.84 5.27
CA GLU A 147 -14.77 11.91 4.56
C GLU A 147 -13.73 11.28 5.50
N LEU A 148 -13.22 12.02 6.49
CA LEU A 148 -12.36 11.50 7.54
C LEU A 148 -13.08 10.38 8.32
N CYS A 149 -14.31 10.65 8.79
CA CYS A 149 -15.12 9.68 9.53
C CYS A 149 -15.46 8.46 8.67
N ARG A 150 -15.87 8.67 7.42
CA ARG A 150 -16.16 7.59 6.48
C ARG A 150 -14.94 6.66 6.30
N ARG A 151 -13.76 7.24 6.08
CA ARG A 151 -12.51 6.47 5.93
C ARG A 151 -12.12 5.75 7.21
N PHE A 152 -12.31 6.38 8.37
CA PHE A 152 -12.01 5.74 9.65
C PHE A 152 -12.84 4.47 9.87
N LEU A 153 -14.16 4.52 9.55
CA LEU A 153 -15.05 3.37 9.66
C LEU A 153 -14.74 2.29 8.60
N ALA A 154 -14.46 2.71 7.36
CA ALA A 154 -14.07 1.79 6.31
C ALA A 154 -12.78 1.03 6.69
N ASP A 155 -11.76 1.72 7.19
CA ASP A 155 -10.53 1.10 7.67
C ASP A 155 -10.77 0.07 8.78
N ALA A 156 -11.70 0.35 9.70
CA ALA A 156 -12.04 -0.59 10.78
C ALA A 156 -12.65 -1.90 10.23
N ALA A 157 -13.46 -1.80 9.18
CA ALA A 157 -14.03 -2.96 8.50
C ALA A 157 -13.00 -3.69 7.62
N ASP A 158 -12.13 -2.93 6.92
CA ASP A 158 -11.14 -3.48 5.98
C ASP A 158 -9.96 -4.15 6.68
N PHE A 159 -9.57 -3.68 7.85
CA PHE A 159 -8.50 -4.24 8.68
C PHE A 159 -9.06 -4.84 9.98
N SER A 160 -10.22 -5.51 9.91
CA SER A 160 -10.76 -6.24 11.06
C SER A 160 -9.83 -7.40 11.45
N VAL A 161 -9.92 -7.83 12.72
CA VAL A 161 -9.11 -8.94 13.24
C VAL A 161 -9.29 -10.20 12.39
N ASP A 162 -10.52 -10.49 11.99
CA ASP A 162 -10.85 -11.66 11.17
C ASP A 162 -10.18 -11.58 9.80
N LYS A 163 -10.29 -10.45 9.09
CA LYS A 163 -9.66 -10.24 7.77
C LYS A 163 -8.13 -10.29 7.84
N LEU A 164 -7.53 -9.72 8.88
CA LEU A 164 -6.08 -9.81 9.09
C LEU A 164 -5.64 -11.27 9.31
N SER A 165 -6.40 -12.02 10.12
CA SER A 165 -6.14 -13.44 10.37
C SER A 165 -6.30 -14.28 9.09
N GLU A 166 -7.37 -14.08 8.32
CA GLU A 166 -7.62 -14.75 7.05
C GLU A 166 -6.52 -14.46 6.01
N ALA A 167 -5.98 -13.23 6.02
CA ALA A 167 -4.86 -12.86 5.17
C ALA A 167 -3.51 -13.43 5.64
N GLY A 168 -3.46 -14.06 6.84
CA GLY A 168 -2.25 -14.59 7.45
C GLY A 168 -1.32 -13.52 8.02
N ILE A 169 -1.85 -12.37 8.40
CA ILE A 169 -1.08 -11.28 9.01
C ILE A 169 -0.90 -11.58 10.50
N THR A 170 0.25 -12.13 10.86
CA THR A 170 0.59 -12.49 12.25
C THR A 170 1.51 -11.47 12.91
N GLN A 171 2.35 -10.79 12.13
CA GLN A 171 3.28 -9.78 12.61
C GLN A 171 2.69 -8.38 12.42
N LYS A 172 2.80 -7.55 13.45
CA LYS A 172 2.38 -6.15 13.45
C LYS A 172 3.55 -5.26 13.86
N TYR A 173 3.68 -4.12 13.19
CA TYR A 173 4.64 -3.08 13.53
C TYR A 173 3.89 -1.90 14.15
N PHE A 174 4.16 -1.61 15.42
CA PHE A 174 3.42 -0.58 16.16
C PHE A 174 4.06 0.80 15.99
N ASN A 175 3.39 1.71 15.29
CA ASN A 175 3.85 3.08 15.13
C ASN A 175 3.36 3.99 16.27
N ILE A 176 3.86 3.73 17.48
CA ILE A 176 3.77 4.65 18.64
C ILE A 176 4.93 5.66 18.54
N ASP A 177 6.14 5.15 18.32
CA ASP A 177 7.37 5.89 18.03
C ASP A 177 7.77 5.55 16.58
N MET A 178 7.80 6.58 15.73
CA MET A 178 8.00 6.36 14.29
C MET A 178 9.41 5.84 13.97
N ASP A 179 10.44 6.36 14.63
CA ASP A 179 11.81 6.00 14.32
C ASP A 179 12.08 4.55 14.74
N LYS A 180 11.62 4.14 15.93
CA LYS A 180 11.69 2.73 16.35
C LYS A 180 10.93 1.78 15.42
N CYS A 181 9.73 2.17 15.00
CA CYS A 181 8.92 1.38 14.06
C CYS A 181 9.66 1.19 12.72
N ILE A 182 10.33 2.24 12.22
CA ILE A 182 11.12 2.17 11.00
C ILE A 182 12.31 1.23 11.18
N ASP A 183 13.05 1.36 12.29
CA ASP A 183 14.22 0.51 12.58
C ASP A 183 13.83 -0.97 12.65
N GLU A 184 12.71 -1.30 13.30
CA GLU A 184 12.17 -2.67 13.37
C GLU A 184 11.80 -3.20 11.97
N ILE A 185 11.15 -2.37 11.13
CA ILE A 185 10.79 -2.75 9.77
C ILE A 185 12.03 -2.97 8.91
N VAL A 186 13.01 -2.06 8.96
CA VAL A 186 14.27 -2.16 8.20
C VAL A 186 15.04 -3.41 8.61
N LEU A 187 15.12 -3.70 9.90
CA LEU A 187 15.76 -4.92 10.42
C LEU A 187 15.05 -6.16 9.87
N GLY A 188 13.72 -6.24 9.98
CA GLY A 188 12.93 -7.35 9.49
C GLY A 188 13.04 -7.56 7.97
N ILE A 189 13.14 -6.48 7.19
CA ILE A 189 13.39 -6.55 5.75
C ILE A 189 14.78 -7.16 5.48
N ARG A 190 15.84 -6.63 6.12
CA ARG A 190 17.21 -7.12 5.94
C ARG A 190 17.34 -8.60 6.28
N GLU A 191 16.73 -9.05 7.37
CA GLU A 191 16.70 -10.45 7.75
C GLU A 191 16.09 -11.31 6.63
N LYS A 192 14.94 -10.91 6.09
CA LYS A 192 14.26 -11.65 5.01
C LYS A 192 15.03 -11.63 3.68
N MET A 193 15.85 -10.60 3.42
CA MET A 193 16.72 -10.52 2.25
C MET A 193 17.94 -11.45 2.38
N CYS A 194 18.49 -11.60 3.59
CA CYS A 194 19.67 -12.42 3.85
C CYS A 194 19.39 -13.93 3.84
N TYR A 195 18.15 -14.37 4.07
CA TYR A 195 17.76 -15.79 4.07
C TYR A 195 17.37 -16.32 2.66
N THR A 196 17.82 -15.65 1.61
CA THR A 196 17.66 -16.06 0.22
C THR A 196 18.99 -16.53 -0.34
#